data_9cc11bb5ebd38a6a54329205d2f183b4
#
_entry.id   9cc11bb5ebd38a6a54329205d2f183b4
#
_cell.length_a   1.000
_cell.length_b   1.000
_cell.length_c   1.000
_cell.angle_alpha   90.00
_cell.angle_beta   90.00
_cell.angle_gamma   90.00
#
_symmetry.space_group_name_H-M   'P 1'
#
loop_
_entity.id
_entity.type
_entity.pdbx_description
1 polymer ?
#
loop_
_entity_poly.entity_id
_entity_poly.type
_entity_poly.pdbx_seq_one_letter_code
_entity_poly.pdbx_strand_id
1 'polypeptide(L)'
;MQTRLYINGEWVAPAEGGTLPVIDPATEEVSGTISLGSAADVDKAVAAARKAFPSWSQSSVKERLELLRAIQAEYANRMQELGEAVTEEMGAPLSLGCGFQAGLGAGHLQTAIEVLENFKFEEQKGPTLILKEAIGVCGLITPWNWPLNQVTVKVFPALATGCTTVLKPPQL
;
A
#
# COMPACT_ATOMS: atom_id res chain seq x y z
N MET A 1 11.89 -9.72 -10.22
CA MET A 1 10.64 -9.78 -11.00
C MET A 1 9.61 -10.61 -10.27
N GLN A 2 8.40 -10.10 -10.01
CA GLN A 2 7.43 -10.80 -9.19
C GLN A 2 6.25 -11.29 -10.03
N THR A 3 6.23 -12.59 -10.32
CA THR A 3 5.15 -13.26 -11.09
C THR A 3 4.10 -13.91 -10.16
N ARG A 4 4.02 -13.47 -8.91
CA ARG A 4 3.08 -13.96 -7.92
C ARG A 4 2.30 -12.81 -7.30
N LEU A 5 1.12 -13.09 -6.80
CA LEU A 5 0.30 -12.17 -6.04
C LEU A 5 0.56 -12.36 -4.54
N TYR A 6 0.62 -11.28 -3.78
CA TYR A 6 0.75 -11.34 -2.33
C TYR A 6 -0.63 -11.34 -1.68
N ILE A 7 -1.09 -12.48 -1.18
CA ILE A 7 -2.42 -12.63 -0.59
C ILE A 7 -2.29 -13.40 0.74
N ASN A 8 -2.90 -12.90 1.79
CA ASN A 8 -2.92 -13.52 3.12
C ASN A 8 -1.53 -13.83 3.71
N GLY A 9 -0.57 -12.94 3.47
CA GLY A 9 0.80 -13.11 3.97
C GLY A 9 1.70 -14.02 3.13
N GLU A 10 1.23 -14.51 1.98
CA GLU A 10 1.94 -15.45 1.12
C GLU A 10 2.01 -14.99 -0.33
N TRP A 11 3.08 -15.37 -1.02
CA TRP A 11 3.22 -15.21 -2.47
C TRP A 11 2.60 -16.40 -3.18
N VAL A 12 1.43 -16.18 -3.81
CA VAL A 12 0.64 -17.22 -4.49
C VAL A 12 0.65 -17.03 -6.01
N ALA A 13 0.54 -18.14 -6.74
CA ALA A 13 0.32 -18.08 -8.18
C ALA A 13 -1.09 -17.53 -8.48
N PRO A 14 -1.27 -16.74 -9.56
CA PRO A 14 -2.59 -16.33 -10.01
C PRO A 14 -3.51 -17.53 -10.27
N ALA A 15 -4.80 -17.37 -10.00
CA ALA A 15 -5.79 -18.43 -10.25
C ALA A 15 -5.97 -18.70 -11.77
N GLU A 16 -5.89 -17.64 -12.57
CA GLU A 16 -5.92 -17.70 -14.02
C GLU A 16 -4.61 -17.11 -14.54
N GLY A 17 -3.93 -17.87 -15.40
CA GLY A 17 -2.63 -17.44 -15.94
C GLY A 17 -2.77 -16.27 -16.90
N GLY A 18 -1.90 -15.31 -16.74
CA GLY A 18 -1.72 -14.19 -17.65
C GLY A 18 -0.52 -13.38 -17.17
N THR A 19 0.26 -12.87 -18.10
CA THR A 19 1.40 -12.02 -17.81
C THR A 19 1.38 -10.79 -18.70
N LEU A 20 1.97 -9.71 -18.21
CA LEU A 20 2.16 -8.47 -18.97
C LEU A 20 3.64 -8.10 -18.90
N PRO A 21 4.30 -7.80 -20.03
CA PRO A 21 5.64 -7.23 -20.00
C PRO A 21 5.61 -5.82 -19.41
N VAL A 22 6.58 -5.51 -18.57
CA VAL A 22 6.88 -4.14 -18.12
C VAL A 22 7.92 -3.58 -19.07
N ILE A 23 7.60 -2.49 -19.72
CA ILE A 23 8.49 -1.82 -20.67
C ILE A 23 9.14 -0.64 -19.97
N ASP A 24 10.45 -0.56 -20.01
CA ASP A 24 11.17 0.65 -19.63
C ASP A 24 10.95 1.71 -20.72
N PRO A 25 10.26 2.81 -20.43
CA PRO A 25 9.94 3.82 -21.46
C PRO A 25 11.17 4.64 -21.92
N ALA A 26 12.29 4.55 -21.21
CA ALA A 26 13.53 5.23 -21.60
C ALA A 26 14.32 4.43 -22.67
N THR A 27 14.27 3.11 -22.59
CA THR A 27 14.98 2.20 -23.50
C THR A 27 14.06 1.53 -24.51
N GLU A 28 12.74 1.52 -24.29
CA GLU A 28 11.72 0.80 -25.02
C GLU A 28 11.90 -0.75 -24.97
N GLU A 29 12.72 -1.21 -24.03
CA GLU A 29 12.98 -2.65 -23.83
C GLU A 29 12.14 -3.21 -22.70
N VAL A 30 11.95 -4.53 -22.70
CA VAL A 30 11.27 -5.24 -21.60
C VAL A 30 12.18 -5.30 -20.39
N SER A 31 11.87 -4.52 -19.35
CA SER A 31 12.57 -4.56 -18.06
C SER A 31 12.06 -5.69 -17.17
N GLY A 32 10.82 -6.13 -17.39
CA GLY A 32 10.21 -7.10 -16.53
C GLY A 32 8.95 -7.76 -17.04
N THR A 33 8.40 -8.62 -16.18
CA THR A 33 7.10 -9.27 -16.42
C THR A 33 6.32 -9.35 -15.10
N ILE A 34 5.07 -8.96 -15.13
CA ILE A 34 4.14 -9.08 -14.01
C ILE A 34 3.05 -10.10 -14.32
N SER A 35 2.48 -10.71 -13.28
CA SER A 35 1.28 -11.54 -13.39
C SER A 35 0.03 -10.68 -13.32
N LEU A 36 -0.95 -11.05 -14.14
CA LEU A 36 -2.29 -10.48 -14.07
C LEU A 36 -3.14 -11.29 -13.10
N GLY A 37 -3.79 -10.61 -12.16
CA GLY A 37 -4.78 -11.20 -11.28
C GLY A 37 -6.15 -11.26 -11.95
N SER A 38 -6.91 -12.31 -11.65
CA SER A 38 -8.29 -12.52 -12.09
C SER A 38 -9.30 -12.07 -11.04
N ALA A 39 -10.59 -12.09 -11.37
CA ALA A 39 -11.65 -11.85 -10.40
C ALA A 39 -11.58 -12.83 -9.22
N ALA A 40 -11.24 -14.10 -9.48
CA ALA A 40 -11.06 -15.10 -8.43
C ALA A 40 -9.92 -14.77 -7.46
N ASP A 41 -8.85 -14.11 -7.92
CA ASP A 41 -7.76 -13.63 -7.06
C ASP A 41 -8.19 -12.43 -6.21
N VAL A 42 -8.99 -11.53 -6.78
CA VAL A 42 -9.61 -10.42 -6.01
C VAL A 42 -10.51 -10.97 -4.92
N ASP A 43 -11.35 -11.96 -5.22
CA ASP A 43 -12.22 -12.59 -4.23
C ASP A 43 -11.42 -13.23 -3.07
N LYS A 44 -10.31 -13.91 -3.38
CA LYS A 44 -9.39 -14.47 -2.37
C LYS A 44 -8.75 -13.37 -1.52
N ALA A 45 -8.30 -12.28 -2.14
CA ALA A 45 -7.69 -11.16 -1.44
C ALA A 45 -8.71 -10.46 -0.51
N VAL A 46 -9.94 -10.24 -0.98
CA VAL A 46 -11.03 -9.68 -0.19
C VAL A 46 -11.42 -10.60 0.96
N ALA A 47 -11.51 -11.91 0.72
CA ALA A 47 -11.80 -12.88 1.78
C ALA A 47 -10.70 -12.88 2.88
N ALA A 48 -9.43 -12.81 2.49
CA ALA A 48 -8.29 -12.70 3.40
C ALA A 48 -8.35 -11.40 4.23
N ALA A 49 -8.60 -10.27 3.57
CA ALA A 49 -8.71 -8.98 4.22
C ALA A 49 -9.92 -8.93 5.19
N ARG A 50 -11.06 -9.50 4.82
CA ARG A 50 -12.23 -9.64 5.72
C ARG A 50 -11.93 -10.52 6.92
N LYS A 51 -11.18 -11.60 6.75
CA LYS A 51 -10.77 -12.49 7.85
C LYS A 51 -9.85 -11.77 8.85
N ALA A 52 -8.97 -10.90 8.38
CA ALA A 52 -8.06 -10.13 9.22
C ALA A 52 -8.75 -8.91 9.89
N PHE A 53 -9.81 -8.37 9.30
CA PHE A 53 -10.47 -7.14 9.76
C PHE A 53 -10.91 -7.16 11.22
N PRO A 54 -11.59 -8.21 11.76
CA PRO A 54 -12.08 -8.20 13.15
C PRO A 54 -10.98 -7.98 14.17
N SER A 55 -9.80 -8.58 13.99
CA SER A 55 -8.67 -8.40 14.91
C SER A 55 -8.00 -7.05 14.71
N TRP A 56 -7.75 -6.64 13.46
CA TRP A 56 -7.06 -5.38 13.16
C TRP A 56 -7.89 -4.16 13.53
N SER A 57 -9.20 -4.17 13.29
CA SER A 57 -10.10 -3.06 13.63
C SER A 57 -10.17 -2.79 15.14
N GLN A 58 -9.92 -3.80 15.97
CA GLN A 58 -9.90 -3.70 17.42
C GLN A 58 -8.50 -3.43 17.99
N SER A 59 -7.47 -3.34 17.14
CA SER A 59 -6.12 -2.99 17.59
C SER A 59 -6.09 -1.59 18.20
N SER A 60 -5.26 -1.43 19.22
CA SER A 60 -5.04 -0.13 19.85
C SER A 60 -4.29 0.84 18.93
N VAL A 61 -4.41 2.13 19.21
CA VAL A 61 -3.60 3.17 18.53
C VAL A 61 -2.10 2.86 18.66
N LYS A 62 -1.67 2.35 19.81
CA LYS A 62 -0.28 1.98 20.07
C LYS A 62 0.19 0.88 19.09
N GLU A 63 -0.57 -0.21 18.95
CA GLU A 63 -0.23 -1.30 18.03
C GLU A 63 -0.18 -0.84 16.57
N ARG A 64 -1.09 0.04 16.16
CA ARG A 64 -1.08 0.63 14.81
C ARG A 64 0.13 1.53 14.58
N LEU A 65 0.51 2.34 15.59
CA LEU A 65 1.74 3.15 15.54
C LEU A 65 3.00 2.29 15.48
N GLU A 66 3.06 1.19 16.24
CA GLU A 66 4.18 0.25 16.19
C GLU A 66 4.33 -0.36 14.79
N LEU A 67 3.22 -0.77 14.15
CA LEU A 67 3.25 -1.26 12.78
C LEU A 67 3.72 -0.18 11.79
N LEU A 68 3.15 1.02 11.84
CA LEU A 68 3.52 2.09 10.91
C LEU A 68 4.99 2.51 11.07
N ARG A 69 5.52 2.53 12.29
CA ARG A 69 6.93 2.81 12.54
C ARG A 69 7.85 1.67 12.05
N ALA A 70 7.42 0.42 12.17
CA ALA A 70 8.16 -0.70 11.60
C ALA A 70 8.20 -0.63 10.07
N ILE A 71 7.08 -0.27 9.43
CA ILE A 71 7.03 -0.01 7.98
C ILE A 71 7.94 1.17 7.61
N GLN A 72 7.95 2.24 8.41
CA GLN A 72 8.80 3.41 8.17
C GLN A 72 10.28 3.05 8.19
N ALA A 73 10.71 2.24 9.14
CA ALA A 73 12.10 1.77 9.21
C ALA A 73 12.47 0.92 7.99
N GLU A 74 11.61 -0.01 7.60
CA GLU A 74 11.85 -0.85 6.41
C GLU A 74 11.81 -0.04 5.11
N TYR A 75 10.89 0.92 5.00
CA TYR A 75 10.82 1.83 3.85
C TYR A 75 12.12 2.65 3.70
N ALA A 76 12.64 3.18 4.81
CA ALA A 76 13.90 3.93 4.81
C ALA A 76 15.08 3.07 4.36
N ASN A 77 15.16 1.81 4.81
CA ASN A 77 16.21 0.86 4.42
C ASN A 77 16.16 0.53 2.92
N ARG A 78 14.98 0.57 2.30
CA ARG A 78 14.76 0.20 0.90
C ARG A 78 14.45 1.37 -0.02
N MET A 79 14.61 2.60 0.46
CA MET A 79 14.23 3.81 -0.28
C MET A 79 14.96 3.95 -1.62
N GLN A 80 16.25 3.58 -1.67
CA GLN A 80 17.03 3.57 -2.89
C GLN A 80 16.50 2.53 -3.89
N GLU A 81 16.26 1.30 -3.45
CA GLU A 81 15.71 0.21 -4.27
C GLU A 81 14.34 0.57 -4.86
N LEU A 82 13.48 1.18 -4.04
CA LEU A 82 12.16 1.66 -4.49
C LEU A 82 12.26 2.76 -5.55
N GLY A 83 13.21 3.69 -5.40
CA GLY A 83 13.46 4.74 -6.37
C GLY A 83 14.03 4.23 -7.69
N GLU A 84 14.93 3.24 -7.63
CA GLU A 84 15.47 2.56 -8.81
C GLU A 84 14.38 1.82 -9.59
N ALA A 85 13.47 1.13 -8.90
CA ALA A 85 12.32 0.49 -9.54
C ALA A 85 11.41 1.50 -10.24
N VAL A 86 11.16 2.68 -9.64
CA VAL A 86 10.41 3.76 -10.29
C VAL A 86 11.12 4.25 -11.56
N THR A 87 12.45 4.35 -11.54
CA THR A 87 13.22 4.74 -12.71
C THR A 87 13.10 3.72 -13.83
N GLU A 88 13.24 2.44 -13.51
CA GLU A 88 13.17 1.34 -14.47
C GLU A 88 11.76 1.16 -15.07
N GLU A 89 10.71 1.28 -14.24
CA GLU A 89 9.34 1.02 -14.67
C GLU A 89 8.63 2.24 -15.30
N MET A 90 9.07 3.46 -14.99
CA MET A 90 8.45 4.70 -15.46
C MET A 90 9.35 5.53 -16.39
N GLY A 91 10.63 5.19 -16.53
CA GLY A 91 11.61 6.03 -17.24
C GLY A 91 11.92 7.35 -16.53
N ALA A 92 11.56 7.49 -15.26
CA ALA A 92 11.87 8.70 -14.50
C ALA A 92 13.39 8.84 -14.30
N PRO A 93 13.98 10.04 -14.35
CA PRO A 93 15.37 10.22 -13.97
C PRO A 93 15.64 9.67 -12.55
N LEU A 94 16.78 9.03 -12.32
CA LEU A 94 17.13 8.40 -11.04
C LEU A 94 17.02 9.38 -9.86
N SER A 95 17.40 10.64 -10.07
CA SER A 95 17.24 11.70 -9.06
C SER A 95 15.79 11.98 -8.70
N LEU A 96 14.86 11.84 -9.65
CA LEU A 96 13.43 11.98 -9.41
C LEU A 96 12.87 10.74 -8.71
N GLY A 97 13.24 9.53 -9.15
CA GLY A 97 12.82 8.26 -8.57
C GLY A 97 13.26 8.13 -7.12
N CYS A 98 14.56 8.19 -6.84
CA CYS A 98 15.12 8.02 -5.52
C CYS A 98 14.91 9.22 -4.59
N GLY A 99 14.99 10.44 -5.11
CA GLY A 99 14.85 11.66 -4.30
C GLY A 99 13.40 12.00 -4.03
N PHE A 100 12.66 12.37 -5.07
CA PHE A 100 11.34 12.97 -4.91
C PHE A 100 10.22 11.93 -4.76
N GLN A 101 10.15 10.92 -5.65
CA GLN A 101 9.05 9.95 -5.60
C GLN A 101 9.13 9.04 -4.38
N ALA A 102 10.30 8.50 -4.07
CA ALA A 102 10.51 7.72 -2.86
C ALA A 102 10.35 8.58 -1.60
N GLY A 103 10.82 9.84 -1.63
CA GLY A 103 10.65 10.79 -0.55
C GLY A 103 9.20 11.13 -0.23
N LEU A 104 8.33 11.28 -1.24
CA LEU A 104 6.89 11.49 -1.02
C LEU A 104 6.24 10.31 -0.30
N GLY A 105 6.61 9.08 -0.66
CA GLY A 105 6.10 7.89 0.02
C GLY A 105 6.46 7.88 1.52
N ALA A 106 7.70 8.21 1.85
CA ALA A 106 8.15 8.37 3.23
C ALA A 106 7.41 9.50 3.95
N GLY A 107 7.17 10.63 3.27
CA GLY A 107 6.44 11.77 3.81
C GLY A 107 4.99 11.43 4.17
N HIS A 108 4.28 10.69 3.33
CA HIS A 108 2.91 10.23 3.64
C HIS A 108 2.87 9.30 4.85
N LEU A 109 3.86 8.41 5.00
CA LEU A 109 3.95 7.54 6.15
C LEU A 109 4.22 8.32 7.43
N GLN A 110 5.15 9.28 7.39
CA GLN A 110 5.42 10.18 8.50
C GLN A 110 4.16 10.96 8.91
N THR A 111 3.45 11.55 7.95
CA THR A 111 2.19 12.27 8.20
C THR A 111 1.12 11.35 8.81
N ALA A 112 0.98 10.12 8.33
CA ALA A 112 0.03 9.16 8.89
C ALA A 112 0.33 8.83 10.37
N ILE A 113 1.60 8.69 10.73
CA ILE A 113 2.06 8.48 12.11
C ILE A 113 1.71 9.70 12.99
N GLU A 114 2.09 10.91 12.55
CA GLU A 114 1.85 12.15 13.30
C GLU A 114 0.35 12.43 13.53
N VAL A 115 -0.45 12.19 12.49
CA VAL A 115 -1.91 12.32 12.61
C VAL A 115 -2.46 11.29 13.59
N LEU A 116 -2.04 10.02 13.49
CA LEU A 116 -2.54 8.94 14.34
C LEU A 116 -2.19 9.17 15.83
N GLU A 117 -1.00 9.71 16.12
CA GLU A 117 -0.58 10.05 17.50
C GLU A 117 -1.54 11.00 18.22
N ASN A 118 -2.19 11.89 17.46
CA ASN A 118 -3.04 12.94 17.98
C ASN A 118 -4.53 12.74 17.65
N PHE A 119 -4.88 11.69 16.90
CA PHE A 119 -6.24 11.47 16.44
C PHE A 119 -7.14 10.94 17.56
N LYS A 120 -8.26 11.61 17.77
CA LYS A 120 -9.27 11.20 18.75
C LYS A 120 -10.31 10.32 18.09
N PHE A 121 -10.27 9.02 18.36
CA PHE A 121 -11.28 8.06 17.95
C PHE A 121 -12.57 8.17 18.77
N GLU A 122 -12.45 8.68 20.00
CA GLU A 122 -13.57 8.92 20.89
C GLU A 122 -13.62 10.39 21.32
N GLU A 123 -14.81 10.98 21.31
CA GLU A 123 -15.01 12.37 21.69
C GLU A 123 -16.35 12.51 22.43
N GLN A 124 -16.30 13.00 23.68
CA GLN A 124 -17.52 13.29 24.46
C GLN A 124 -17.97 14.73 24.19
N LYS A 125 -19.20 14.90 23.72
CA LYS A 125 -19.86 16.20 23.53
C LYS A 125 -21.14 16.28 24.36
N GLY A 126 -21.06 16.83 25.55
CA GLY A 126 -22.18 16.82 26.48
C GLY A 126 -22.59 15.38 26.81
N PRO A 127 -23.87 15.00 26.64
CA PRO A 127 -24.33 13.62 26.86
C PRO A 127 -24.02 12.67 25.71
N THR A 128 -23.47 13.15 24.57
CA THR A 128 -23.25 12.36 23.36
C THR A 128 -21.80 11.89 23.27
N LEU A 129 -21.61 10.58 23.09
CA LEU A 129 -20.32 9.99 22.76
C LEU A 129 -20.23 9.79 21.23
N ILE A 130 -19.19 10.37 20.61
CA ILE A 130 -18.87 10.22 19.19
C ILE A 130 -17.76 9.19 19.07
N LEU A 131 -18.04 8.09 18.37
CA LEU A 131 -17.06 7.05 18.06
C LEU A 131 -16.72 7.10 16.57
N LYS A 132 -15.41 7.01 16.25
CA LYS A 132 -14.88 6.91 14.89
C LYS A 132 -14.28 5.54 14.74
N GLU A 133 -14.90 4.70 13.91
CA GLU A 133 -14.54 3.30 13.77
C GLU A 133 -14.01 2.99 12.36
N ALA A 134 -13.29 1.87 12.24
CA ALA A 134 -12.83 1.38 10.94
C ALA A 134 -14.02 0.97 10.06
N ILE A 135 -14.03 1.42 8.80
CA ILE A 135 -15.16 1.19 7.87
C ILE A 135 -15.19 -0.23 7.27
N GLY A 136 -14.09 -1.00 7.39
CA GLY A 136 -14.02 -2.36 6.84
C GLY A 136 -12.79 -2.61 5.99
N VAL A 137 -12.98 -3.38 4.91
CA VAL A 137 -11.96 -3.64 3.89
C VAL A 137 -11.96 -2.52 2.86
N CYS A 138 -10.80 -1.90 2.65
CA CYS A 138 -10.62 -0.85 1.66
C CYS A 138 -10.03 -1.43 0.36
N GLY A 139 -10.75 -1.29 -0.75
CA GLY A 139 -10.22 -1.53 -2.09
C GLY A 139 -9.44 -0.31 -2.58
N LEU A 140 -8.15 -0.46 -2.82
CA LEU A 140 -7.25 0.63 -3.18
C LEU A 140 -6.79 0.43 -4.63
N ILE A 141 -7.24 1.31 -5.54
CA ILE A 141 -6.84 1.30 -6.95
C ILE A 141 -5.94 2.50 -7.19
N THR A 142 -4.76 2.26 -7.76
CA THR A 142 -3.76 3.30 -7.99
C THR A 142 -3.52 3.55 -9.47
N PRO A 143 -3.29 4.81 -9.88
CA PRO A 143 -2.76 5.13 -11.21
C PRO A 143 -1.25 4.88 -11.27
N TRP A 144 -0.69 4.96 -12.47
CA TRP A 144 0.71 4.64 -12.76
C TRP A 144 1.69 5.81 -12.59
N ASN A 145 1.21 7.04 -12.66
CA ASN A 145 2.05 8.23 -12.84
C ASN A 145 2.85 8.67 -11.60
N TRP A 146 2.49 8.21 -10.40
CA TRP A 146 3.18 8.44 -9.14
C TRP A 146 3.06 7.20 -8.24
N PRO A 147 3.68 6.06 -8.60
CA PRO A 147 3.35 4.75 -8.01
C PRO A 147 3.53 4.72 -6.50
N LEU A 148 4.66 5.14 -5.96
CA LEU A 148 4.91 5.14 -4.52
C LEU A 148 3.98 6.09 -3.76
N ASN A 149 3.79 7.32 -4.27
CA ASN A 149 2.87 8.28 -3.69
C ASN A 149 1.44 7.71 -3.64
N GLN A 150 0.96 7.13 -4.75
CA GLN A 150 -0.41 6.64 -4.87
C GLN A 150 -0.71 5.43 -3.98
N VAL A 151 0.28 4.58 -3.74
CA VAL A 151 0.17 3.46 -2.79
C VAL A 151 0.16 3.99 -1.36
N THR A 152 1.15 4.79 -0.99
CA THR A 152 1.39 5.19 0.39
C THR A 152 0.29 6.10 0.94
N VAL A 153 -0.19 7.08 0.13
CA VAL A 153 -1.29 7.99 0.52
C VAL A 153 -2.62 7.28 0.77
N LYS A 154 -2.79 6.04 0.32
CA LYS A 154 -3.99 5.23 0.52
C LYS A 154 -3.81 4.16 1.59
N VAL A 155 -2.71 3.40 1.52
CA VAL A 155 -2.48 2.26 2.42
C VAL A 155 -2.29 2.72 3.87
N PHE A 156 -1.47 3.74 4.10
CA PHE A 156 -1.13 4.12 5.47
C PHE A 156 -2.30 4.72 6.26
N PRO A 157 -3.12 5.63 5.71
CA PRO A 157 -4.33 6.08 6.40
C PRO A 157 -5.34 4.95 6.66
N ALA A 158 -5.49 4.01 5.72
CA ALA A 158 -6.38 2.87 5.92
C ALA A 158 -5.90 1.99 7.09
N LEU A 159 -4.60 1.67 7.17
CA LEU A 159 -4.04 0.93 8.29
C LEU A 159 -4.13 1.71 9.61
N ALA A 160 -3.83 3.01 9.59
CA ALA A 160 -3.92 3.89 10.76
C ALA A 160 -5.33 3.91 11.37
N THR A 161 -6.36 3.85 10.54
CA THR A 161 -7.77 3.85 10.98
C THR A 161 -8.31 2.46 11.34
N GLY A 162 -7.49 1.40 11.27
CA GLY A 162 -7.90 0.04 11.60
C GLY A 162 -8.60 -0.71 10.46
N CYS A 163 -8.53 -0.19 9.24
CA CYS A 163 -9.03 -0.88 8.05
C CYS A 163 -8.02 -1.92 7.55
N THR A 164 -8.50 -2.98 6.93
CA THR A 164 -7.69 -3.89 6.12
C THR A 164 -7.78 -3.49 4.65
N THR A 165 -6.83 -3.90 3.83
CA THR A 165 -6.69 -3.37 2.48
C THR A 165 -6.52 -4.46 1.43
N VAL A 166 -7.06 -4.20 0.24
CA VAL A 166 -6.73 -4.91 -1.00
C VAL A 166 -6.23 -3.87 -2.00
N LEU A 167 -4.95 -3.94 -2.33
CA LEU A 167 -4.30 -3.03 -3.26
C LEU A 167 -4.27 -3.65 -4.66
N LYS A 168 -4.83 -2.93 -5.63
CA LYS A 168 -4.73 -3.25 -7.05
C LYS A 168 -3.89 -2.16 -7.72
N PRO A 169 -2.61 -2.41 -8.03
CA PRO A 169 -1.78 -1.47 -8.77
C PRO A 169 -2.25 -1.34 -10.22
N PRO A 170 -1.79 -0.33 -10.96
CA PRO A 170 -2.12 -0.18 -12.38
C PRO A 170 -1.57 -1.33 -13.21
N GLN A 171 -2.03 -1.44 -14.44
CA GLN A 171 -1.54 -2.40 -15.42
C GLN A 171 -0.50 -1.79 -16.38
N LEU A 172 -0.31 -0.49 -16.31
CA LEU A 172 0.63 0.29 -17.10
C LEU A 172 1.50 1.08 -16.15
#